data_e550a5b6e5931d461131e62244b50b59
#
_entry.id   e550a5b6e5931d461131e62244b50b59
#
_cell.length_a   1.000
_cell.length_b   1.000
_cell.length_c   1.000
_cell.angle_alpha   90.00
_cell.angle_beta   90.00
_cell.angle_gamma   90.00
#
_symmetry.space_group_name_H-M   'P 1'
#
loop_
_entity.id
_entity.type
_entity.pdbx_description
1 polymer ?
#
loop_
_entity_poly.entity_id
_entity_poly.type
_entity_poly.pdbx_seq_one_letter_code
_entity_poly.pdbx_strand_id
1 'polypeptide(L)'
;MDKYGLVLAGGGAKGIYQLGAWQALREIGVEFSIVVGVSVGSINGALIASDSFSEAKQLWEEASLDRGVSVARDLRNPEKLFSLKNIPVLLREVWKNGGIDASPTKDLLAEFIDEKKVRESGVDLGLITFSLTEYEPKEVFLRDIPEGQLLDYLLASSKVPGVSKIGPDDDKYLDGGVYDNTPVEMLLKNGYNRMIVIDISNMKGLAHKSVFNNSQIIYIRPNDIDDLGAAFDFSEEMFEKRFNMGYLDARKAFGLVSGRLFCFGKEVFREMIAKYGADACEQLEAFASETGVEKIKIYNKTDFMDALKAKYEEYKQQLAEEEKEQRFYSNILKKIPVSKDSNEYELAIEILEKN
;
A
#
# COMPACT_ATOMS: atom_id res chain seq x y z
N MET A 1 4.68 24.68 12.86
CA MET A 1 3.73 24.16 11.86
C MET A 1 2.68 23.36 12.59
N ASP A 2 1.43 23.37 12.11
CA ASP A 2 0.41 22.53 12.72
C ASP A 2 0.71 21.09 12.40
N LYS A 3 0.75 20.23 13.42
CA LYS A 3 1.02 18.81 13.27
C LYS A 3 -0.18 18.07 12.67
N TYR A 4 0.08 17.00 11.97
CA TYR A 4 -0.94 16.14 11.36
C TYR A 4 -1.24 14.92 12.25
N GLY A 5 -2.45 14.40 12.15
CA GLY A 5 -2.71 13.00 12.45
C GLY A 5 -2.30 12.13 11.27
N LEU A 6 -1.75 10.95 11.53
CA LEU A 6 -1.40 9.97 10.50
C LEU A 6 -2.24 8.72 10.65
N VAL A 7 -2.84 8.24 9.56
CA VAL A 7 -3.60 7.00 9.49
C VAL A 7 -2.89 6.02 8.57
N LEU A 8 -2.64 4.81 9.06
CA LEU A 8 -1.92 3.75 8.36
C LEU A 8 -2.81 2.52 8.23
N ALA A 9 -3.17 2.17 6.99
CA ALA A 9 -3.97 0.98 6.71
C ALA A 9 -3.17 -0.32 6.92
N GLY A 10 -3.89 -1.42 7.18
CA GLY A 10 -3.33 -2.77 7.18
C GLY A 10 -3.11 -3.30 5.76
N GLY A 11 -2.18 -4.27 5.60
CA GLY A 11 -1.90 -4.84 4.27
C GLY A 11 -0.67 -5.73 4.15
N GLY A 12 -0.14 -6.26 5.25
CA GLY A 12 1.03 -7.14 5.25
C GLY A 12 2.26 -6.48 4.62
N ALA A 13 2.98 -7.18 3.74
CA ALA A 13 4.19 -6.68 3.09
C ALA A 13 3.99 -5.40 2.26
N LYS A 14 2.74 -5.02 1.94
CA LYS A 14 2.42 -3.72 1.33
C LYS A 14 2.77 -2.53 2.25
N GLY A 15 2.99 -2.76 3.55
CA GLY A 15 3.47 -1.77 4.51
C GLY A 15 4.78 -1.08 4.13
N ILE A 16 5.58 -1.68 3.25
CA ILE A 16 6.78 -1.08 2.67
C ILE A 16 6.46 0.22 1.90
N TYR A 17 5.30 0.28 1.25
CA TYR A 17 4.80 1.50 0.63
C TYR A 17 4.64 2.65 1.64
N GLN A 18 4.14 2.34 2.85
CA GLN A 18 4.02 3.35 3.93
C GLN A 18 5.39 3.87 4.37
N LEU A 19 6.41 3.01 4.35
CA LEU A 19 7.79 3.42 4.66
C LEU A 19 8.34 4.39 3.62
N GLY A 20 8.13 4.12 2.33
CA GLY A 20 8.50 5.05 1.26
C GLY A 20 7.77 6.38 1.34
N ALA A 21 6.46 6.34 1.61
CA ALA A 21 5.67 7.55 1.84
C ALA A 21 6.18 8.34 3.05
N TRP A 22 6.53 7.67 4.14
CA TRP A 22 7.10 8.30 5.32
C TRP A 22 8.45 8.98 5.03
N GLN A 23 9.33 8.38 4.23
CA GLN A 23 10.56 9.04 3.81
C GLN A 23 10.27 10.38 3.13
N ALA A 24 9.34 10.40 2.17
CA ALA A 24 8.97 11.65 1.49
C ALA A 24 8.39 12.68 2.48
N LEU A 25 7.54 12.26 3.42
CA LEU A 25 6.95 13.14 4.42
C LEU A 25 8.02 13.72 5.37
N ARG A 26 9.04 12.95 5.74
CA ARG A 26 10.21 13.44 6.52
C ARG A 26 11.00 14.49 5.74
N GLU A 27 11.27 14.25 4.46
CA GLU A 27 11.97 15.21 3.59
C GLU A 27 11.19 16.52 3.40
N ILE A 28 9.85 16.45 3.40
CA ILE A 28 8.96 17.61 3.34
C ILE A 28 8.93 18.39 4.66
N GLY A 29 9.33 17.75 5.76
CA GLY A 29 9.29 18.33 7.10
C GLY A 29 7.89 18.22 7.75
N VAL A 30 7.12 17.18 7.40
CA VAL A 30 5.82 16.90 8.02
C VAL A 30 6.03 16.32 9.42
N GLU A 31 5.36 16.89 10.41
CA GLU A 31 5.35 16.40 11.78
C GLU A 31 3.99 15.81 12.15
N PHE A 32 3.99 14.78 13.01
CA PHE A 32 2.78 14.15 13.52
C PHE A 32 2.58 14.44 15.00
N SER A 33 1.32 14.56 15.41
CA SER A 33 0.93 14.62 16.83
C SER A 33 0.37 13.28 17.31
N ILE A 34 -0.15 12.48 16.37
CA ILE A 34 -0.71 11.17 16.62
C ILE A 34 -0.57 10.31 15.36
N VAL A 35 -0.30 9.03 15.56
CA VAL A 35 -0.31 8.01 14.51
C VAL A 35 -1.30 6.93 14.92
N VAL A 36 -2.20 6.55 14.01
CA VAL A 36 -3.09 5.40 14.21
C VAL A 36 -2.90 4.39 13.10
N GLY A 37 -2.88 3.12 13.43
CA GLY A 37 -2.64 2.06 12.46
C GLY A 37 -3.35 0.76 12.77
N VAL A 38 -3.45 -0.07 11.73
CA VAL A 38 -4.04 -1.42 11.81
C VAL A 38 -3.05 -2.42 11.24
N SER A 39 -2.90 -3.58 11.89
CA SER A 39 -2.00 -4.63 11.42
C SER A 39 -0.58 -4.08 11.23
N VAL A 40 0.03 -4.33 10.08
CA VAL A 40 1.33 -3.75 9.72
C VAL A 40 1.39 -2.23 9.88
N GLY A 41 0.27 -1.53 9.68
CA GLY A 41 0.18 -0.08 9.91
C GLY A 41 0.39 0.30 11.38
N SER A 42 0.04 -0.55 12.34
CA SER A 42 0.34 -0.31 13.76
C SER A 42 1.83 -0.47 14.07
N ILE A 43 2.51 -1.43 13.43
CA ILE A 43 3.95 -1.66 13.53
C ILE A 43 4.71 -0.47 12.96
N ASN A 44 4.40 -0.07 11.74
CA ASN A 44 4.96 1.13 11.13
C ASN A 44 4.64 2.38 11.96
N GLY A 45 3.44 2.45 12.53
CA GLY A 45 3.00 3.54 13.39
C GLY A 45 3.87 3.72 14.63
N ALA A 46 4.26 2.63 15.29
CA ALA A 46 5.17 2.67 16.43
C ALA A 46 6.56 3.20 16.05
N LEU A 47 7.08 2.75 14.90
CA LEU A 47 8.38 3.22 14.37
C LEU A 47 8.33 4.69 13.93
N ILE A 48 7.22 5.12 13.33
CA ILE A 48 6.99 6.53 12.94
C ILE A 48 6.86 7.41 14.18
N ALA A 49 6.09 6.97 15.17
CA ALA A 49 5.92 7.73 16.41
C ALA A 49 7.25 7.97 17.12
N SER A 50 8.16 7.00 17.11
CA SER A 50 9.51 7.12 17.71
C SER A 50 10.56 7.72 16.77
N ASP A 51 10.19 8.15 15.55
CA ASP A 51 11.10 8.61 14.48
C ASP A 51 12.27 7.64 14.21
N SER A 52 11.99 6.34 14.26
CA SER A 52 12.96 5.24 14.09
C SER A 52 12.99 4.76 12.63
N PHE A 53 13.37 5.65 11.69
CA PHE A 53 13.31 5.35 10.26
C PHE A 53 14.34 4.30 9.82
N SER A 54 15.56 4.34 10.36
CA SER A 54 16.60 3.35 10.07
C SER A 54 16.21 1.95 10.56
N GLU A 55 15.64 1.88 11.75
CA GLU A 55 15.15 0.64 12.36
C GLU A 55 13.97 0.09 11.55
N ALA A 56 13.07 0.96 11.08
CA ALA A 56 11.98 0.56 10.20
C ALA A 56 12.49 -0.05 8.89
N LYS A 57 13.47 0.58 8.26
CA LYS A 57 14.08 0.07 7.02
C LYS A 57 14.73 -1.30 7.24
N GLN A 58 15.52 -1.44 8.30
CA GLN A 58 16.17 -2.71 8.65
C GLN A 58 15.16 -3.81 8.99
N LEU A 59 14.10 -3.50 9.76
CA LEU A 59 13.02 -4.46 10.04
C LEU A 59 12.42 -5.02 8.75
N TRP A 60 12.13 -4.15 7.78
CA TRP A 60 11.54 -4.58 6.51
C TRP A 60 12.51 -5.34 5.62
N GLU A 61 13.80 -4.98 5.61
CA GLU A 61 14.85 -5.72 4.92
C GLU A 61 15.03 -7.11 5.53
N GLU A 62 15.05 -7.25 6.86
CA GLU A 62 15.15 -8.54 7.54
C GLU A 62 13.87 -9.39 7.39
N ALA A 63 12.70 -8.77 7.38
CA ALA A 63 11.45 -9.48 7.09
C ALA A 63 11.45 -10.10 5.69
N SER A 64 12.16 -9.51 4.72
CA SER A 64 12.33 -10.04 3.36
C SER A 64 13.32 -11.20 3.30
N LEU A 65 14.30 -11.28 4.23
CA LEU A 65 15.39 -12.24 4.24
C LEU A 65 15.11 -13.58 4.95
N ASP A 66 13.86 -14.08 5.01
CA ASP A 66 13.50 -15.43 5.52
C ASP A 66 13.10 -15.52 7.01
N ARG A 67 13.31 -14.51 7.86
CA ARG A 67 12.91 -14.59 9.27
C ARG A 67 11.37 -14.44 9.46
N GLY A 68 10.71 -13.64 8.62
CA GLY A 68 9.26 -13.45 8.66
C GLY A 68 8.46 -14.48 7.87
N VAL A 69 9.10 -15.24 6.98
CA VAL A 69 8.45 -16.12 5.97
C VAL A 69 8.21 -17.54 6.51
N SER A 70 8.80 -17.94 7.64
CA SER A 70 8.54 -19.27 8.20
C SER A 70 7.06 -19.52 8.50
N VAL A 71 6.33 -18.48 8.88
CA VAL A 71 4.88 -18.52 9.11
C VAL A 71 4.08 -18.68 7.80
N ALA A 72 4.56 -18.09 6.69
CA ALA A 72 3.87 -18.16 5.39
C ALA A 72 4.18 -19.43 4.60
N ARG A 73 5.32 -20.08 4.82
CA ARG A 73 5.68 -21.34 4.14
C ARG A 73 4.80 -22.52 4.53
N ASP A 74 4.26 -22.55 5.74
CA ASP A 74 3.34 -23.60 6.18
C ASP A 74 1.91 -23.45 5.60
N LEU A 75 1.61 -22.31 4.98
CA LEU A 75 0.31 -22.00 4.38
C LEU A 75 0.40 -22.15 2.85
N ARG A 76 0.06 -23.33 2.32
CA ARG A 76 0.20 -23.70 0.89
C ARG A 76 -0.51 -22.80 -0.15
N ASN A 77 -1.26 -21.78 0.25
CA ASN A 77 -1.87 -20.77 -0.63
C ASN A 77 -2.31 -19.53 0.20
N PRO A 78 -1.40 -18.62 0.54
CA PRO A 78 -1.72 -17.48 1.41
C PRO A 78 -2.79 -16.56 0.82
N GLU A 79 -2.84 -16.36 -0.50
CA GLU A 79 -3.83 -15.46 -1.14
C GLU A 79 -5.29 -15.93 -0.98
N LYS A 80 -5.53 -17.24 -0.93
CA LYS A 80 -6.88 -17.79 -0.69
C LYS A 80 -7.31 -17.75 0.76
N LEU A 81 -6.36 -17.67 1.69
CA LEU A 81 -6.61 -17.73 3.13
C LEU A 81 -7.17 -16.41 3.69
N PHE A 82 -6.82 -15.27 3.09
CA PHE A 82 -7.22 -13.94 3.55
C PHE A 82 -8.50 -13.39 2.90
N SER A 83 -9.21 -14.20 2.14
CA SER A 83 -10.58 -13.87 1.75
C SER A 83 -11.50 -14.03 2.96
N LEU A 84 -12.31 -13.02 3.27
CA LEU A 84 -13.31 -13.04 4.35
C LEU A 84 -14.19 -14.31 4.35
N LYS A 85 -14.39 -14.92 3.16
CA LYS A 85 -15.17 -16.17 3.01
C LYS A 85 -14.44 -17.41 3.55
N ASN A 86 -13.12 -17.36 3.69
CA ASN A 86 -12.29 -18.51 4.10
C ASN A 86 -11.84 -18.45 5.57
N ILE A 87 -12.10 -17.34 6.27
CA ILE A 87 -11.78 -17.18 7.70
C ILE A 87 -12.28 -18.36 8.55
N PRO A 88 -13.52 -18.87 8.41
CA PRO A 88 -13.99 -20.01 9.20
C PRO A 88 -13.21 -21.31 8.93
N VAL A 89 -12.77 -21.52 7.69
CA VAL A 89 -11.99 -22.71 7.30
C VAL A 89 -10.58 -22.61 7.88
N LEU A 90 -9.96 -21.45 7.78
CA LEU A 90 -8.65 -21.16 8.35
C LEU A 90 -8.65 -21.34 9.88
N LEU A 91 -9.61 -20.75 10.58
CA LEU A 91 -9.79 -20.92 12.02
C LEU A 91 -9.90 -22.40 12.41
N ARG A 92 -10.60 -23.21 11.61
CA ARG A 92 -10.76 -24.64 11.89
C ARG A 92 -9.48 -25.44 11.69
N GLU A 93 -8.70 -25.15 10.66
CA GLU A 93 -7.42 -25.85 10.41
C GLU A 93 -6.35 -25.48 11.44
N VAL A 94 -6.27 -24.21 11.77
CA VAL A 94 -5.31 -23.73 12.79
C VAL A 94 -5.69 -24.25 14.20
N TRP A 95 -6.99 -24.31 14.50
CA TRP A 95 -7.46 -24.92 15.76
C TRP A 95 -7.08 -26.40 15.89
N LYS A 96 -7.10 -27.13 14.76
CA LYS A 96 -6.69 -28.54 14.75
C LYS A 96 -5.19 -28.73 14.97
N ASN A 97 -4.36 -27.75 14.58
CA ASN A 97 -2.90 -27.84 14.63
C ASN A 97 -2.26 -27.12 15.83
N GLY A 98 -3.06 -26.68 16.81
CA GLY A 98 -2.56 -26.07 18.06
C GLY A 98 -2.13 -24.60 17.96
N GLY A 99 -2.37 -23.94 16.82
CA GLY A 99 -2.02 -22.53 16.58
C GLY A 99 -0.63 -22.33 15.96
N ILE A 100 -0.37 -21.12 15.46
CA ILE A 100 0.94 -20.70 14.93
C ILE A 100 1.72 -20.02 16.06
N ASP A 101 2.98 -20.39 16.25
CA ASP A 101 3.88 -19.72 17.20
C ASP A 101 4.28 -18.35 16.65
N ALA A 102 3.92 -17.29 17.37
CA ALA A 102 4.27 -15.91 17.02
C ALA A 102 5.52 -15.39 17.75
N SER A 103 6.17 -16.22 18.57
CA SER A 103 7.38 -15.83 19.30
C SER A 103 8.47 -15.30 18.35
N PRO A 104 8.76 -15.92 17.20
CA PRO A 104 9.78 -15.40 16.28
C PRO A 104 9.47 -13.99 15.76
N THR A 105 8.19 -13.68 15.54
CA THR A 105 7.77 -12.33 15.11
C THR A 105 7.91 -11.33 16.26
N LYS A 106 7.58 -11.73 17.48
CA LYS A 106 7.77 -10.88 18.68
C LYS A 106 9.23 -10.55 18.89
N ASP A 107 10.10 -11.55 18.80
CA ASP A 107 11.54 -11.38 18.97
C ASP A 107 12.11 -10.43 17.91
N LEU A 108 11.71 -10.60 16.64
CA LEU A 108 12.11 -9.70 15.57
C LEU A 108 11.64 -8.26 15.83
N LEU A 109 10.38 -8.04 16.23
CA LEU A 109 9.89 -6.69 16.52
C LEU A 109 10.60 -6.07 17.72
N ALA A 110 10.99 -6.87 18.74
CA ALA A 110 11.71 -6.40 19.90
C ALA A 110 13.14 -5.89 19.59
N GLU A 111 13.73 -6.33 18.47
CA GLU A 111 15.05 -5.84 18.03
C GLU A 111 14.95 -4.40 17.48
N PHE A 112 13.79 -3.98 16.93
CA PHE A 112 13.64 -2.72 16.22
C PHE A 112 12.69 -1.70 16.87
N ILE A 113 11.79 -2.15 17.77
CA ILE A 113 10.81 -1.28 18.43
C ILE A 113 11.19 -1.12 19.91
N ASP A 114 11.65 0.06 20.25
CA ASP A 114 11.91 0.48 21.64
C ASP A 114 10.65 1.15 22.21
N GLU A 115 9.91 0.45 23.07
CA GLU A 115 8.69 0.95 23.70
C GLU A 115 8.94 2.25 24.48
N LYS A 116 10.08 2.37 25.17
CA LYS A 116 10.42 3.57 25.90
C LYS A 116 10.55 4.77 24.98
N LYS A 117 11.25 4.59 23.85
CA LYS A 117 11.41 5.64 22.83
C LYS A 117 10.07 6.06 22.25
N VAL A 118 9.16 5.10 22.01
CA VAL A 118 7.79 5.41 21.53
C VAL A 118 7.04 6.26 22.57
N ARG A 119 7.07 5.88 23.86
CA ARG A 119 6.37 6.61 24.93
C ARG A 119 6.94 8.00 25.20
N GLU A 120 8.23 8.18 25.06
CA GLU A 120 8.92 9.47 25.29
C GLU A 120 8.89 10.39 24.06
N SER A 121 8.42 9.96 22.91
CA SER A 121 8.43 10.71 21.65
C SER A 121 7.55 11.96 21.64
N GLY A 122 6.51 11.99 22.47
CA GLY A 122 5.48 13.04 22.44
C GLY A 122 4.49 12.92 21.28
N VAL A 123 4.56 11.84 20.49
CA VAL A 123 3.58 11.47 19.47
C VAL A 123 2.70 10.35 20.02
N ASP A 124 1.38 10.57 20.07
CA ASP A 124 0.47 9.51 20.53
C ASP A 124 0.36 8.40 19.48
N LEU A 125 0.17 7.16 19.93
CA LEU A 125 0.00 5.99 19.06
C LEU A 125 -1.33 5.34 19.38
N GLY A 126 -2.10 5.04 18.34
CA GLY A 126 -3.33 4.28 18.44
C GLY A 126 -3.29 3.07 17.51
N LEU A 127 -3.96 2.00 17.91
CA LEU A 127 -4.11 0.80 17.10
C LEU A 127 -5.49 0.19 17.26
N ILE A 128 -5.90 -0.58 16.27
CA ILE A 128 -7.14 -1.36 16.35
C ILE A 128 -6.79 -2.85 16.38
N THR A 129 -7.44 -3.56 17.28
CA THR A 129 -7.48 -5.02 17.30
C THR A 129 -8.92 -5.47 17.47
N PHE A 130 -9.21 -6.76 17.28
CA PHE A 130 -10.56 -7.32 17.47
C PHE A 130 -10.51 -8.38 18.56
N SER A 131 -11.24 -8.16 19.66
CA SER A 131 -11.39 -9.15 20.73
C SER A 131 -12.34 -10.26 20.29
N LEU A 132 -11.87 -11.51 20.34
CA LEU A 132 -12.70 -12.69 20.10
C LEU A 132 -13.51 -13.08 21.34
N THR A 133 -13.10 -12.63 22.52
CA THR A 133 -13.80 -12.91 23.78
C THR A 133 -15.03 -12.03 23.91
N GLU A 134 -14.87 -10.72 23.67
CA GLU A 134 -15.96 -9.76 23.73
C GLU A 134 -16.72 -9.61 22.40
N TYR A 135 -16.13 -10.12 21.33
CA TYR A 135 -16.68 -10.05 19.97
C TYR A 135 -16.85 -8.62 19.44
N GLU A 136 -15.89 -7.75 19.79
CA GLU A 136 -15.91 -6.33 19.39
C GLU A 136 -14.53 -5.79 19.05
N PRO A 137 -14.46 -4.72 18.21
CA PRO A 137 -13.21 -4.03 17.95
C PRO A 137 -12.76 -3.27 19.20
N LYS A 138 -11.45 -3.25 19.42
CA LYS A 138 -10.79 -2.48 20.47
C LYS A 138 -9.94 -1.38 19.83
N GLU A 139 -10.36 -0.14 19.99
CA GLU A 139 -9.53 1.04 19.69
C GLU A 139 -8.66 1.30 20.93
N VAL A 140 -7.35 1.14 20.83
CA VAL A 140 -6.43 1.23 21.97
C VAL A 140 -5.39 2.31 21.70
N PHE A 141 -5.17 3.21 22.65
CA PHE A 141 -4.11 4.21 22.58
C PHE A 141 -2.93 3.81 23.45
N LEU A 142 -1.73 4.29 23.12
CA LEU A 142 -0.49 4.02 23.86
C LEU A 142 -0.62 4.32 25.35
N ARG A 143 -1.35 5.38 25.70
CA ARG A 143 -1.62 5.76 27.10
C ARG A 143 -2.42 4.73 27.89
N ASP A 144 -3.20 3.88 27.19
CA ASP A 144 -4.05 2.85 27.78
C ASP A 144 -3.35 1.48 27.81
N ILE A 145 -2.17 1.36 27.15
CA ILE A 145 -1.36 0.15 27.12
C ILE A 145 -0.43 0.13 28.35
N PRO A 146 -0.48 -0.91 29.20
CA PRO A 146 0.46 -1.06 30.29
C PRO A 146 1.92 -1.05 29.81
N GLU A 147 2.81 -0.49 30.61
CA GLU A 147 4.24 -0.45 30.31
C GLU A 147 4.81 -1.86 30.13
N GLY A 148 5.61 -2.06 29.10
CA GLY A 148 6.18 -3.36 28.72
C GLY A 148 5.27 -4.22 27.85
N GLN A 149 4.07 -3.77 27.49
CA GLN A 149 3.10 -4.56 26.71
C GLN A 149 2.86 -4.03 25.27
N LEU A 150 3.56 -3.00 24.83
CA LEU A 150 3.33 -2.43 23.49
C LEU A 150 3.45 -3.50 22.40
N LEU A 151 4.48 -4.34 22.44
CA LEU A 151 4.69 -5.40 21.44
C LEU A 151 3.53 -6.41 21.39
N ASP A 152 2.95 -6.75 22.55
CA ASP A 152 1.81 -7.66 22.60
C ASP A 152 0.57 -7.08 21.92
N TYR A 153 0.33 -5.77 22.09
CA TYR A 153 -0.75 -5.07 21.41
C TYR A 153 -0.51 -4.91 19.91
N LEU A 154 0.74 -4.63 19.48
CA LEU A 154 1.09 -4.57 18.05
C LEU A 154 0.89 -5.93 17.37
N LEU A 155 1.30 -7.01 18.05
CA LEU A 155 1.08 -8.35 17.56
C LEU A 155 -0.41 -8.72 17.56
N ALA A 156 -1.18 -8.32 18.57
CA ALA A 156 -2.63 -8.52 18.61
C ALA A 156 -3.32 -7.83 17.43
N SER A 157 -2.89 -6.59 17.08
CA SER A 157 -3.37 -5.85 15.90
C SER A 157 -3.01 -6.51 14.57
N SER A 158 -1.87 -7.21 14.50
CA SER A 158 -1.35 -7.85 13.29
C SER A 158 -1.67 -9.35 13.22
N LYS A 159 -2.51 -9.85 14.12
CA LYS A 159 -2.71 -11.28 14.33
C LYS A 159 -3.53 -11.90 13.21
N VAL A 160 -2.87 -12.70 12.41
CA VAL A 160 -3.53 -13.59 11.45
C VAL A 160 -4.41 -14.59 12.23
N PRO A 161 -5.66 -14.88 11.77
CA PRO A 161 -6.52 -15.87 12.40
C PRO A 161 -5.78 -17.18 12.64
N GLY A 162 -5.71 -17.59 13.91
CA GLY A 162 -5.11 -18.87 14.28
C GLY A 162 -3.76 -18.86 14.98
N VAL A 163 -3.17 -17.70 15.16
CA VAL A 163 -1.97 -17.56 16.01
C VAL A 163 -2.37 -17.75 17.47
N SER A 164 -1.68 -18.65 18.18
CA SER A 164 -1.99 -18.97 19.57
C SER A 164 -1.59 -17.83 20.52
N LYS A 165 -2.38 -17.67 21.58
CA LYS A 165 -2.12 -16.95 22.85
C LYS A 165 -1.02 -15.87 22.82
N ILE A 166 -1.26 -14.74 22.17
CA ILE A 166 -0.50 -13.52 22.40
C ILE A 166 -1.52 -12.38 22.50
N GLY A 167 -1.53 -11.72 23.60
CA GLY A 167 -2.36 -10.58 23.93
C GLY A 167 -2.31 -10.37 25.43
N PRO A 168 -2.59 -9.17 25.93
CA PRO A 168 -2.76 -8.96 27.33
C PRO A 168 -3.94 -9.86 27.82
N ASP A 169 -3.82 -10.39 28.98
CA ASP A 169 -4.90 -11.07 29.73
C ASP A 169 -5.45 -12.39 29.17
N ASP A 170 -4.62 -13.24 28.52
CA ASP A 170 -5.09 -14.52 27.94
C ASP A 170 -6.26 -14.39 26.93
N ASP A 171 -6.61 -13.18 26.53
CA ASP A 171 -7.67 -12.92 25.58
C ASP A 171 -7.28 -13.30 24.13
N LYS A 172 -8.26 -13.64 23.31
CA LYS A 172 -8.04 -14.03 21.92
C LYS A 172 -8.32 -12.83 21.04
N TYR A 173 -7.34 -12.39 20.29
CA TYR A 173 -7.46 -11.27 19.37
C TYR A 173 -7.38 -11.70 17.91
N LEU A 174 -7.98 -10.92 17.03
CA LEU A 174 -7.80 -10.97 15.57
C LEU A 174 -7.23 -9.64 15.08
N ASP A 175 -6.65 -9.68 13.88
CA ASP A 175 -6.24 -8.49 13.14
C ASP A 175 -7.42 -7.49 13.04
N GLY A 176 -7.16 -6.26 13.46
CA GLY A 176 -8.17 -5.19 13.44
C GLY A 176 -8.69 -4.84 12.04
N GLY A 177 -7.95 -5.17 10.99
CA GLY A 177 -8.35 -4.98 9.60
C GLY A 177 -9.59 -5.79 9.17
N VAL A 178 -10.00 -6.77 9.99
CA VAL A 178 -11.29 -7.45 9.80
C VAL A 178 -12.46 -6.51 10.05
N TYR A 179 -12.30 -5.53 10.93
CA TYR A 179 -13.31 -4.54 11.28
C TYR A 179 -13.15 -3.23 10.52
N ASP A 180 -12.03 -2.55 10.70
CA ASP A 180 -11.70 -1.29 10.04
C ASP A 180 -10.22 -1.32 9.62
N ASN A 181 -10.00 -1.36 8.33
CA ASN A 181 -8.65 -1.45 7.79
C ASN A 181 -8.00 -0.07 7.55
N THR A 182 -8.74 1.02 7.74
CA THR A 182 -8.24 2.39 7.58
C THR A 182 -8.88 3.29 8.64
N PRO A 183 -8.32 3.35 9.88
CA PRO A 183 -8.99 3.86 11.08
C PRO A 183 -9.08 5.40 11.14
N VAL A 184 -9.68 6.01 10.14
CA VAL A 184 -9.91 7.46 10.06
C VAL A 184 -10.83 7.94 11.18
N GLU A 185 -11.89 7.17 11.48
CA GLU A 185 -12.84 7.54 12.52
C GLU A 185 -12.23 7.61 13.92
N MET A 186 -11.20 6.78 14.18
CA MET A 186 -10.48 6.83 15.45
C MET A 186 -9.83 8.19 15.69
N LEU A 187 -9.28 8.85 14.66
CA LEU A 187 -8.75 10.21 14.76
C LEU A 187 -9.85 11.25 14.90
N LEU A 188 -10.92 11.13 14.11
CA LEU A 188 -12.03 12.11 14.15
C LEU A 188 -12.74 12.14 15.50
N LYS A 189 -13.01 10.99 16.10
CA LYS A 189 -13.60 10.87 17.45
C LYS A 189 -12.70 11.54 18.51
N ASN A 190 -11.40 11.61 18.27
CA ASN A 190 -10.43 12.26 19.15
C ASN A 190 -10.13 13.73 18.77
N GLY A 191 -10.93 14.33 17.88
CA GLY A 191 -10.87 15.77 17.55
C GLY A 191 -9.80 16.15 16.51
N TYR A 192 -9.18 15.18 15.84
CA TYR A 192 -8.20 15.44 14.79
C TYR A 192 -8.91 15.63 13.45
N ASN A 193 -8.93 16.87 12.94
CA ASN A 193 -9.57 17.23 11.67
C ASN A 193 -8.58 17.41 10.52
N ARG A 194 -7.27 17.37 10.80
CA ARG A 194 -6.19 17.50 9.81
C ARG A 194 -5.34 16.26 9.83
N MET A 195 -5.38 15.48 8.75
CA MET A 195 -4.72 14.18 8.74
C MET A 195 -4.17 13.80 7.38
N ILE A 196 -3.21 12.88 7.41
CA ILE A 196 -2.67 12.18 6.25
C ILE A 196 -3.10 10.73 6.38
N VAL A 197 -3.64 10.16 5.30
CA VAL A 197 -4.04 8.75 5.23
C VAL A 197 -3.17 8.05 4.21
N ILE A 198 -2.45 7.01 4.63
CA ILE A 198 -1.69 6.15 3.73
C ILE A 198 -2.44 4.81 3.63
N ASP A 199 -3.16 4.64 2.52
CA ASP A 199 -4.03 3.49 2.29
C ASP A 199 -3.41 2.49 1.33
N ILE A 200 -3.16 1.29 1.83
CA ILE A 200 -2.64 0.14 1.08
C ILE A 200 -3.66 -1.01 1.02
N SER A 201 -4.93 -0.72 1.36
CA SER A 201 -5.98 -1.73 1.44
C SER A 201 -6.62 -2.01 0.08
N ASN A 202 -6.94 -3.29 -0.17
CA ASN A 202 -7.74 -3.69 -1.33
C ASN A 202 -9.24 -3.43 -1.14
N MET A 203 -9.65 -3.00 0.04
CA MET A 203 -11.05 -2.67 0.30
C MET A 203 -11.37 -1.40 -0.49
N LYS A 204 -12.14 -1.55 -1.57
CA LYS A 204 -12.73 -0.41 -2.30
C LYS A 204 -13.50 0.40 -1.26
N GLY A 205 -12.86 1.49 -0.87
CA GLY A 205 -13.18 2.29 0.27
C GLY A 205 -14.65 2.23 0.66
N LEU A 206 -14.90 1.81 1.84
CA LEU A 206 -15.76 2.57 2.70
C LEU A 206 -15.08 3.95 2.84
N ALA A 207 -14.89 4.64 1.69
CA ALA A 207 -14.64 6.05 1.68
C ALA A 207 -15.85 6.61 2.41
N HIS A 208 -15.66 6.91 3.67
CA HIS A 208 -16.62 7.58 4.52
C HIS A 208 -16.93 8.92 3.86
N LYS A 209 -17.78 8.91 2.83
CA LYS A 209 -18.15 10.12 2.06
C LYS A 209 -18.65 11.25 2.97
N SER A 210 -19.16 10.88 4.15
CA SER A 210 -19.59 11.83 5.18
C SER A 210 -18.43 12.49 5.94
N VAL A 211 -17.24 11.86 5.97
CA VAL A 211 -16.06 12.33 6.72
C VAL A 211 -15.35 13.46 6.00
N PHE A 212 -15.42 13.50 4.67
CA PHE A 212 -14.69 14.49 3.85
C PHE A 212 -15.24 15.93 3.94
N ASN A 213 -16.46 16.12 4.47
CA ASN A 213 -17.12 17.43 4.39
C ASN A 213 -16.53 18.54 5.30
N ASN A 214 -15.77 18.19 6.35
CA ASN A 214 -15.23 19.17 7.32
C ASN A 214 -13.75 18.91 7.71
N SER A 215 -13.04 17.98 7.07
CA SER A 215 -11.70 17.59 7.46
C SER A 215 -10.70 17.87 6.33
N GLN A 216 -9.50 18.32 6.71
CA GLN A 216 -8.37 18.45 5.77
C GLN A 216 -7.64 17.10 5.71
N ILE A 217 -8.01 16.28 4.73
CA ILE A 217 -7.41 14.95 4.55
C ILE A 217 -6.51 14.97 3.31
N ILE A 218 -5.23 14.64 3.50
CA ILE A 218 -4.31 14.32 2.41
C ILE A 218 -4.31 12.80 2.27
N TYR A 219 -4.73 12.31 1.12
CA TYR A 219 -4.85 10.88 0.85
C TYR A 219 -3.71 10.41 -0.05
N ILE A 220 -2.91 9.46 0.46
CA ILE A 220 -1.78 8.85 -0.25
C ILE A 220 -2.14 7.40 -0.51
N ARG A 221 -2.23 7.06 -1.79
CA ARG A 221 -2.60 5.72 -2.24
C ARG A 221 -2.08 5.49 -3.66
N PRO A 222 -1.66 4.27 -4.04
CA PRO A 222 -1.34 3.96 -5.43
C PRO A 222 -2.58 4.11 -6.32
N ASN A 223 -2.39 4.51 -7.56
CA ASN A 223 -3.48 4.61 -8.54
C ASN A 223 -4.16 3.25 -8.76
N ASP A 224 -3.35 2.19 -8.83
CA ASP A 224 -3.82 0.82 -8.85
C ASP A 224 -3.24 0.08 -7.63
N ILE A 225 -4.11 -0.42 -6.78
CA ILE A 225 -3.72 -1.16 -5.57
C ILE A 225 -3.07 -2.50 -5.90
N ASP A 226 -3.40 -3.07 -7.06
CA ASP A 226 -2.83 -4.34 -7.52
C ASP A 226 -1.35 -4.19 -7.91
N ASP A 227 -0.90 -2.98 -8.24
CA ASP A 227 0.53 -2.68 -8.44
C ASP A 227 1.38 -2.96 -7.19
N LEU A 228 0.78 -2.99 -5.99
CA LEU A 228 1.46 -3.38 -4.75
C LEU A 228 1.64 -4.91 -4.62
N GLY A 229 1.07 -5.70 -5.52
CA GLY A 229 1.18 -7.16 -5.49
C GLY A 229 0.56 -7.83 -4.27
N ALA A 230 0.98 -9.05 -3.97
CA ALA A 230 0.44 -9.85 -2.88
C ALA A 230 0.89 -9.36 -1.49
N ALA A 231 0.01 -9.46 -0.49
CA ALA A 231 0.27 -9.03 0.89
C ALA A 231 1.38 -9.84 1.61
N PHE A 232 1.79 -10.97 1.05
CA PHE A 232 2.83 -11.86 1.60
C PHE A 232 4.03 -12.02 0.66
N ASP A 233 4.15 -11.15 -0.33
CA ASP A 233 5.34 -11.09 -1.18
C ASP A 233 6.37 -10.16 -0.55
N PHE A 234 7.40 -10.75 0.06
CA PHE A 234 8.52 -10.06 0.70
C PHE A 234 9.78 -10.05 -0.18
N SER A 235 9.67 -10.29 -1.50
CA SER A 235 10.83 -10.27 -2.39
C SER A 235 11.49 -8.88 -2.42
N GLU A 236 12.81 -8.87 -2.65
CA GLU A 236 13.61 -7.65 -2.77
C GLU A 236 13.08 -6.73 -3.90
N GLU A 237 12.67 -7.32 -5.02
CA GLU A 237 12.05 -6.59 -6.14
C GLU A 237 10.79 -5.84 -5.69
N MET A 238 9.90 -6.53 -4.95
CA MET A 238 8.68 -5.90 -4.43
C MET A 238 8.95 -4.91 -3.32
N PHE A 239 10.03 -5.07 -2.55
CA PHE A 239 10.46 -4.07 -1.57
C PHE A 239 10.78 -2.75 -2.26
N GLU A 240 11.71 -2.78 -3.23
CA GLU A 240 12.13 -1.57 -3.97
C GLU A 240 10.94 -0.93 -4.71
N LYS A 241 10.11 -1.74 -5.37
CA LYS A 241 8.92 -1.26 -6.07
C LYS A 241 7.97 -0.52 -5.12
N ARG A 242 7.56 -1.15 -4.03
CA ARG A 242 6.60 -0.57 -3.07
C ARG A 242 7.13 0.68 -2.39
N PHE A 243 8.40 0.64 -1.99
CA PHE A 243 9.07 1.78 -1.36
C PHE A 243 9.07 3.00 -2.28
N ASN A 244 9.55 2.84 -3.52
CA ASN A 244 9.60 3.92 -4.49
C ASN A 244 8.21 4.43 -4.89
N MET A 245 7.22 3.55 -5.02
CA MET A 245 5.83 3.95 -5.27
C MET A 245 5.31 4.84 -4.14
N GLY A 246 5.45 4.42 -2.87
CA GLY A 246 5.01 5.20 -1.72
C GLY A 246 5.69 6.56 -1.64
N TYR A 247 6.99 6.59 -1.89
CA TYR A 247 7.78 7.83 -1.91
C TYR A 247 7.27 8.81 -2.98
N LEU A 248 7.03 8.34 -4.20
CA LEU A 248 6.55 9.17 -5.30
C LEU A 248 5.11 9.63 -5.12
N ASP A 249 4.22 8.75 -4.65
CA ASP A 249 2.82 9.09 -4.42
C ASP A 249 2.66 10.11 -3.29
N ALA A 250 3.46 10.02 -2.22
CA ALA A 250 3.50 11.05 -1.19
C ALA A 250 3.97 12.40 -1.76
N ARG A 251 5.02 12.42 -2.56
CA ARG A 251 5.49 13.65 -3.23
C ARG A 251 4.44 14.23 -4.17
N LYS A 252 3.68 13.38 -4.85
CA LYS A 252 2.56 13.78 -5.70
C LYS A 252 1.42 14.38 -4.88
N ALA A 253 1.03 13.75 -3.78
CA ALA A 253 -0.02 14.25 -2.88
C ALA A 253 0.31 15.62 -2.30
N PHE A 254 1.59 15.93 -2.07
CA PHE A 254 2.07 17.25 -1.65
C PHE A 254 2.42 18.17 -2.82
N GLY A 255 2.09 17.78 -4.04
CA GLY A 255 2.29 18.58 -5.25
C GLY A 255 3.75 18.89 -5.54
N LEU A 256 4.72 18.07 -5.15
CA LEU A 256 6.14 18.23 -5.48
C LEU A 256 6.48 17.68 -6.86
N VAL A 257 5.69 16.74 -7.34
CA VAL A 257 5.73 16.21 -8.71
C VAL A 257 4.31 16.29 -9.31
N SER A 258 4.21 16.13 -10.62
CA SER A 258 2.97 16.19 -11.39
C SER A 258 2.79 14.91 -12.21
N GLY A 259 1.63 14.76 -12.88
CA GLY A 259 1.22 13.58 -13.62
C GLY A 259 0.18 12.75 -12.85
N ARG A 260 -0.56 11.92 -13.55
CA ARG A 260 -1.60 11.06 -12.98
C ARG A 260 -1.05 9.68 -12.64
N LEU A 261 -0.61 8.92 -13.65
CA LEU A 261 -0.08 7.56 -13.50
C LEU A 261 1.44 7.53 -13.35
N PHE A 262 2.12 8.50 -13.92
CA PHE A 262 3.56 8.69 -13.85
C PHE A 262 3.92 9.92 -13.02
N CYS A 263 5.21 10.09 -12.75
CA CYS A 263 5.71 11.25 -12.02
C CYS A 263 6.64 12.08 -12.90
N PHE A 264 6.38 13.38 -12.96
CA PHE A 264 7.17 14.36 -13.71
C PHE A 264 7.53 15.54 -12.82
N GLY A 265 8.63 16.21 -13.10
CA GLY A 265 8.87 17.54 -12.55
C GLY A 265 7.74 18.49 -12.96
N LYS A 266 7.34 19.42 -12.08
CA LYS A 266 6.19 20.31 -12.33
C LYS A 266 6.30 21.09 -13.63
N GLU A 267 7.46 21.66 -13.90
CA GLU A 267 7.71 22.42 -15.13
C GLU A 267 7.64 21.53 -16.36
N VAL A 268 8.25 20.34 -16.30
CA VAL A 268 8.20 19.35 -17.38
C VAL A 268 6.76 18.98 -17.75
N PHE A 269 5.93 18.69 -16.74
CA PHE A 269 4.54 18.31 -16.99
C PHE A 269 3.70 19.49 -17.54
N ARG A 270 3.98 20.71 -17.05
CA ARG A 270 3.36 21.93 -17.57
C ARG A 270 3.72 22.16 -19.05
N GLU A 271 4.98 21.96 -19.44
CA GLU A 271 5.43 22.04 -20.83
C GLU A 271 4.78 20.95 -21.70
N MET A 272 4.61 19.73 -21.18
CA MET A 272 3.92 18.65 -21.89
C MET A 272 2.46 19.01 -22.15
N ILE A 273 1.73 19.51 -21.13
CA ILE A 273 0.34 19.99 -21.30
C ILE A 273 0.27 21.14 -22.30
N ALA A 274 1.19 22.10 -22.23
CA ALA A 274 1.23 23.23 -23.16
C ALA A 274 1.47 22.78 -24.61
N LYS A 275 2.27 21.73 -24.81
CA LYS A 275 2.61 21.22 -26.15
C LYS A 275 1.53 20.28 -26.71
N TYR A 276 0.99 19.39 -25.91
CA TYR A 276 0.15 18.28 -26.38
C TYR A 276 -1.34 18.41 -25.97
N GLY A 277 -1.63 19.24 -24.96
CA GLY A 277 -2.95 19.30 -24.32
C GLY A 277 -3.09 18.32 -23.16
N ALA A 278 -4.04 18.59 -22.25
CA ALA A 278 -4.26 17.78 -21.06
C ALA A 278 -4.74 16.37 -21.40
N ASP A 279 -5.73 16.26 -22.28
CA ASP A 279 -6.33 14.98 -22.70
C ASP A 279 -5.29 14.06 -23.37
N ALA A 280 -4.42 14.62 -24.21
CA ALA A 280 -3.37 13.86 -24.85
C ALA A 280 -2.30 13.40 -23.85
N CYS A 281 -1.94 14.22 -22.85
CA CYS A 281 -1.06 13.82 -21.77
C CYS A 281 -1.66 12.67 -20.95
N GLU A 282 -2.95 12.71 -20.66
CA GLU A 282 -3.66 11.62 -19.97
C GLU A 282 -3.63 10.32 -20.78
N GLN A 283 -3.86 10.39 -22.09
CA GLN A 283 -3.78 9.22 -22.98
C GLN A 283 -2.34 8.68 -23.09
N LEU A 284 -1.32 9.56 -23.15
CA LEU A 284 0.08 9.15 -23.16
C LEU A 284 0.45 8.38 -21.87
N GLU A 285 0.02 8.87 -20.70
CA GLU A 285 0.24 8.17 -19.44
C GLU A 285 -0.52 6.84 -19.38
N ALA A 286 -1.77 6.79 -19.86
CA ALA A 286 -2.57 5.58 -19.90
C ALA A 286 -1.96 4.52 -20.81
N PHE A 287 -1.56 4.90 -22.02
CA PHE A 287 -0.87 4.02 -22.96
C PHE A 287 0.47 3.53 -22.43
N ALA A 288 1.26 4.41 -21.79
CA ALA A 288 2.51 4.04 -21.13
C ALA A 288 2.29 3.00 -20.01
N SER A 289 1.22 3.18 -19.23
CA SER A 289 0.87 2.24 -18.16
C SER A 289 0.49 0.86 -18.70
N GLU A 290 -0.33 0.82 -19.74
CA GLU A 290 -0.80 -0.43 -20.35
C GLU A 290 0.32 -1.20 -21.06
N THR A 291 1.23 -0.46 -21.72
CA THR A 291 2.37 -1.06 -22.42
C THR A 291 3.55 -1.39 -21.50
N GLY A 292 3.42 -1.17 -20.18
CA GLY A 292 4.42 -1.58 -19.20
C GLY A 292 5.65 -0.67 -19.12
N VAL A 293 5.48 0.64 -19.38
CA VAL A 293 6.52 1.63 -19.06
C VAL A 293 6.67 1.69 -17.53
N GLU A 294 7.91 1.77 -17.06
CA GLU A 294 8.23 1.82 -15.63
C GLU A 294 7.63 3.05 -14.94
N LYS A 295 6.90 2.86 -13.83
CA LYS A 295 6.21 3.95 -13.11
C LYS A 295 7.03 4.54 -11.96
N ILE A 296 8.09 3.86 -11.51
CA ILE A 296 8.77 4.17 -10.24
C ILE A 296 9.94 5.14 -10.34
N LYS A 297 9.84 6.14 -11.22
CA LYS A 297 10.81 7.23 -11.34
C LYS A 297 10.17 8.56 -11.72
N ILE A 298 10.93 9.65 -11.53
CA ILE A 298 10.53 10.98 -12.01
C ILE A 298 11.09 11.16 -13.42
N TYR A 299 10.20 11.29 -14.38
CA TYR A 299 10.57 11.46 -15.79
C TYR A 299 10.88 12.91 -16.15
N ASN A 300 11.89 13.11 -16.97
CA ASN A 300 11.90 14.24 -17.87
C ASN A 300 11.13 13.89 -19.15
N LYS A 301 10.85 14.90 -19.98
CA LYS A 301 10.02 14.72 -21.18
C LYS A 301 10.65 13.76 -22.19
N THR A 302 11.97 13.88 -22.41
CA THR A 302 12.68 13.07 -23.41
C THR A 302 12.67 11.61 -23.01
N ASP A 303 13.08 11.30 -21.77
CA ASP A 303 13.12 9.92 -21.25
C ASP A 303 11.73 9.25 -21.28
N PHE A 304 10.68 10.01 -20.97
CA PHE A 304 9.32 9.47 -21.03
C PHE A 304 8.90 9.16 -22.46
N MET A 305 9.11 10.11 -23.38
CA MET A 305 8.73 9.92 -24.78
C MET A 305 9.55 8.81 -25.45
N ASP A 306 10.83 8.67 -25.11
CA ASP A 306 11.68 7.61 -25.66
C ASP A 306 11.26 6.23 -25.16
N ALA A 307 10.96 6.11 -23.85
CA ALA A 307 10.41 4.86 -23.27
C ALA A 307 9.07 4.49 -23.91
N LEU A 308 8.22 5.49 -24.14
CA LEU A 308 6.90 5.30 -24.75
C LEU A 308 7.00 4.88 -26.22
N LYS A 309 7.92 5.49 -26.97
CA LYS A 309 8.19 5.11 -28.37
C LYS A 309 8.69 3.66 -28.47
N ALA A 310 9.60 3.26 -27.61
CA ALA A 310 10.08 1.87 -27.59
C ALA A 310 8.91 0.90 -27.38
N LYS A 311 8.01 1.20 -26.43
CA LYS A 311 6.82 0.39 -26.16
C LYS A 311 5.80 0.44 -27.28
N TYR A 312 5.67 1.54 -27.97
CA TYR A 312 4.79 1.66 -29.14
C TYR A 312 5.29 0.78 -30.31
N GLU A 313 6.60 0.71 -30.55
CA GLU A 313 7.14 -0.19 -31.58
C GLU A 313 6.90 -1.67 -31.22
N GLU A 314 7.08 -2.05 -29.95
CA GLU A 314 6.71 -3.40 -29.47
C GLU A 314 5.22 -3.71 -29.68
N TYR A 315 4.35 -2.77 -29.32
CA TYR A 315 2.90 -2.87 -29.48
C TYR A 315 2.50 -3.04 -30.95
N LYS A 316 3.09 -2.26 -31.88
CA LYS A 316 2.85 -2.44 -33.32
C LYS A 316 3.23 -3.80 -33.84
N GLN A 317 4.35 -4.36 -33.36
CA GLN A 317 4.78 -5.69 -33.75
C GLN A 317 3.81 -6.75 -33.26
N GLN A 318 3.34 -6.67 -32.01
CA GLN A 318 2.34 -7.58 -31.46
C GLN A 318 1.02 -7.53 -32.25
N LEU A 319 0.54 -6.32 -32.57
CA LEU A 319 -0.67 -6.17 -33.42
C LEU A 319 -0.51 -6.82 -34.78
N ALA A 320 0.65 -6.64 -35.42
CA ALA A 320 0.92 -7.23 -36.72
C ALA A 320 0.99 -8.78 -36.68
N GLU A 321 1.48 -9.35 -35.59
CA GLU A 321 1.50 -10.79 -35.34
C GLU A 321 0.08 -11.33 -35.10
N GLU A 322 -0.69 -10.69 -34.23
CA GLU A 322 -2.10 -11.04 -33.97
C GLU A 322 -2.95 -10.99 -35.25
N GLU A 323 -2.75 -9.95 -36.09
CA GLU A 323 -3.45 -9.86 -37.38
C GLU A 323 -3.07 -11.02 -38.33
N LYS A 324 -1.82 -11.45 -38.34
CA LYS A 324 -1.38 -12.60 -39.12
C LYS A 324 -2.02 -13.88 -38.61
N GLU A 325 -2.05 -14.08 -37.29
CA GLU A 325 -2.72 -15.24 -36.68
C GLU A 325 -4.23 -15.23 -36.95
N GLN A 326 -4.91 -14.09 -36.78
CA GLN A 326 -6.33 -13.96 -37.07
C GLN A 326 -6.64 -14.21 -38.54
N ARG A 327 -5.83 -13.73 -39.48
CA ARG A 327 -5.96 -14.06 -40.91
C ARG A 327 -5.75 -15.56 -41.18
N PHE A 328 -4.81 -16.17 -40.47
CA PHE A 328 -4.60 -17.61 -40.55
C PHE A 328 -5.83 -18.40 -40.05
N TYR A 329 -6.35 -18.07 -38.87
CA TYR A 329 -7.54 -18.68 -38.30
C TYR A 329 -8.83 -18.36 -39.08
N SER A 330 -9.01 -17.15 -39.58
CA SER A 330 -10.18 -16.77 -40.39
C SER A 330 -10.21 -17.50 -41.74
N ASN A 331 -9.05 -17.77 -42.31
CA ASN A 331 -8.95 -18.62 -43.52
C ASN A 331 -9.32 -20.09 -43.25
N ILE A 332 -9.10 -20.55 -42.00
CA ILE A 332 -9.46 -21.92 -41.58
C ILE A 332 -10.94 -22.01 -41.17
N LEU A 333 -11.48 -21.00 -40.46
CA LEU A 333 -12.78 -21.11 -39.77
C LEU A 333 -13.93 -20.32 -40.43
N LYS A 334 -13.73 -19.58 -41.51
CA LYS A 334 -14.76 -18.89 -42.30
C LYS A 334 -15.88 -18.21 -41.50
N LYS A 335 -15.65 -17.65 -40.34
CA LYS A 335 -16.56 -16.69 -39.63
C LYS A 335 -15.97 -16.23 -38.31
N ILE A 336 -15.69 -14.97 -38.16
CA ILE A 336 -16.05 -14.09 -37.02
C ILE A 336 -15.42 -12.70 -37.32
N PRO A 337 -16.21 -11.61 -37.43
CA PRO A 337 -15.66 -10.26 -37.47
C PRO A 337 -15.28 -9.86 -36.04
N VAL A 338 -14.05 -9.47 -35.81
CA VAL A 338 -13.59 -8.88 -34.56
C VAL A 338 -13.59 -7.36 -34.73
N SER A 339 -14.43 -6.68 -33.96
CA SER A 339 -14.37 -5.23 -33.82
C SER A 339 -13.22 -4.91 -32.85
N LYS A 340 -12.23 -4.18 -33.30
CA LYS A 340 -11.25 -3.52 -32.42
C LYS A 340 -11.73 -2.11 -32.15
N ASP A 341 -11.87 -1.72 -30.90
CA ASP A 341 -11.96 -0.33 -30.44
C ASP A 341 -10.58 0.32 -30.57
N SER A 342 -10.27 0.80 -31.78
CA SER A 342 -9.01 1.48 -32.10
C SER A 342 -8.96 2.95 -31.62
N ASN A 343 -9.96 3.42 -30.89
CA ASN A 343 -10.12 4.83 -30.56
C ASN A 343 -9.61 5.24 -29.15
N GLU A 344 -9.25 4.30 -28.28
CA GLU A 344 -8.96 4.62 -26.88
C GLU A 344 -7.68 5.46 -26.70
N TYR A 345 -6.71 5.32 -27.61
CA TYR A 345 -5.41 6.02 -27.56
C TYR A 345 -5.10 6.86 -28.79
N GLU A 346 -6.13 7.35 -29.47
CA GLU A 346 -5.99 8.06 -30.75
C GLU A 346 -4.98 9.23 -30.68
N LEU A 347 -5.12 10.10 -29.68
CA LEU A 347 -4.23 11.25 -29.50
C LEU A 347 -2.80 10.84 -29.14
N ALA A 348 -2.64 9.81 -28.32
CA ALA A 348 -1.31 9.31 -27.96
C ALA A 348 -0.59 8.73 -29.18
N ILE A 349 -1.28 7.92 -29.98
CA ILE A 349 -0.76 7.31 -31.22
C ILE A 349 -0.38 8.40 -32.21
N GLU A 350 -1.24 9.39 -32.43
CA GLU A 350 -0.97 10.51 -33.34
C GLU A 350 0.30 11.29 -32.96
N ILE A 351 0.53 11.50 -31.66
CA ILE A 351 1.73 12.15 -31.16
C ILE A 351 2.99 11.28 -31.39
N LEU A 352 2.87 9.96 -31.17
CA LEU A 352 3.98 9.03 -31.34
C LEU A 352 4.40 8.87 -32.81
N GLU A 353 3.45 8.93 -33.74
CA GLU A 353 3.72 8.86 -35.19
C GLU A 353 4.33 10.15 -35.75
N LYS A 354 4.04 11.32 -35.16
CA LYS A 354 4.51 12.62 -35.63
C LYS A 354 5.87 13.05 -35.05
N ASN A 355 6.36 12.38 -34.01
CA ASN A 355 7.63 12.70 -33.34
C ASN A 355 8.66 11.59 -33.55
#